data_58d71acfba8a41638362d08aafac205a
#
_entry.id   58d71acfba8a41638362d08aafac205a
#
_cell.length_a   1.000
_cell.length_b   1.000
_cell.length_c   1.000
_cell.angle_alpha   90.00
_cell.angle_beta   90.00
_cell.angle_gamma   90.00
#
_symmetry.space_group_name_H-M   'P 1'
#
loop_
_entity.id
_entity.type
_entity.pdbx_description
1 polymer ?
#
loop_
_entity_poly.entity_id
_entity_poly.type
_entity_poly.pdbx_seq_one_letter_code
_entity_poly.pdbx_strand_id
1 'polypeptide(L)'
;MNENLLENTRECYRLAEQKATNYLHSLEKKVKEQTYVSALTKDIQLWEPNHVYQRSLLSLFSRKQNHDTKSYYQHIRWLDRAGKLDDYLDRSISYIFMRDLGKSLDSFNTQSRIQRVVNGLKKQLTKSQDEAFSITKLYRWAQKEGIESTFIWVMEKCKTVSSNIPERMDAEQAERKLIKMIAGVLMHALEEMQNQEVSSEERIQKLNEAIRIGYYYGLTYPFIDDLLDAKILSPEEQDTYVRLIRTTLVTGNVPELGEWSGENASFIQYVHSELREAFQYIKAHQQSDTKKYFFEQSYVFFHAQEVDRSKELSNAHYTNEELYVPVILKSASSRLMARCVINAHEDEDVDSRLFYYGIYNQLADDFTDMFDDLEAGAVTPYTYYLKHHRNRSNLINPFELYWTVIFYVIHDVYHSNSKVSEMILDRAINGLKRYKKRIGSKKYNEVMAIFATGNTSFDQLIQKLVQAADDVDFFDKLLRDHMLNSLRNERKERDEFLHTVEIARNEVNAFLPISKNDHASLLLKESIIDAANYSLEGDGKRLRPIMTWMMAVNGYGLHKS
;
A
#
# COMPACT_ATOMS: atom_id res chain seq x y z
N MET A 1 -34.09 -7.00 -1.85
CA MET A 1 -33.19 -6.10 -2.59
C MET A 1 -34.03 -5.46 -3.69
N ASN A 2 -33.90 -4.17 -3.95
CA ASN A 2 -34.71 -3.49 -4.98
C ASN A 2 -34.22 -3.94 -6.35
N GLU A 3 -35.04 -4.65 -7.13
CA GLU A 3 -34.66 -5.23 -8.44
C GLU A 3 -34.10 -4.19 -9.40
N ASN A 4 -34.66 -2.98 -9.40
CA ASN A 4 -34.18 -1.88 -10.24
C ASN A 4 -32.74 -1.43 -9.91
N LEU A 5 -32.34 -1.46 -8.63
CA LEU A 5 -30.96 -1.10 -8.23
C LEU A 5 -29.97 -2.17 -8.71
N LEU A 6 -30.34 -3.43 -8.60
CA LEU A 6 -29.49 -4.53 -9.06
C LEU A 6 -29.33 -4.51 -10.59
N GLU A 7 -30.39 -4.21 -11.32
CA GLU A 7 -30.38 -4.12 -12.79
C GLU A 7 -29.49 -2.96 -13.26
N ASN A 8 -29.61 -1.78 -12.64
CA ASN A 8 -28.73 -0.63 -12.93
C ASN A 8 -27.26 -0.96 -12.69
N THR A 9 -26.96 -1.70 -11.62
CA THR A 9 -25.57 -2.04 -11.26
C THR A 9 -24.99 -3.08 -12.22
N ARG A 10 -25.79 -4.04 -12.68
CA ARG A 10 -25.40 -4.99 -13.74
C ARG A 10 -25.13 -4.29 -15.07
N GLU A 11 -25.98 -3.33 -15.43
CA GLU A 11 -25.77 -2.55 -16.64
C GLU A 11 -24.47 -1.72 -16.56
N CYS A 12 -24.18 -1.13 -15.40
CA CYS A 12 -22.92 -0.44 -15.18
C CYS A 12 -21.70 -1.36 -15.39
N TYR A 13 -21.75 -2.59 -14.86
CA TYR A 13 -20.70 -3.59 -15.09
C TYR A 13 -20.56 -3.93 -16.59
N ARG A 14 -21.68 -4.19 -17.29
CA ARG A 14 -21.69 -4.52 -18.72
C ARG A 14 -21.07 -3.40 -19.57
N LEU A 15 -21.37 -2.14 -19.26
CA LEU A 15 -20.78 -0.99 -19.96
C LEU A 15 -19.27 -0.87 -19.68
N ALA A 16 -18.85 -1.09 -18.44
CA ALA A 16 -17.44 -1.10 -18.06
C ALA A 16 -16.69 -2.25 -18.77
N GLU A 17 -17.27 -3.45 -18.84
CA GLU A 17 -16.74 -4.61 -19.54
C GLU A 17 -16.56 -4.34 -21.04
N GLN A 18 -17.58 -3.75 -21.69
CA GLN A 18 -17.48 -3.36 -23.09
C GLN A 18 -16.36 -2.35 -23.34
N LYS A 19 -16.21 -1.36 -22.45
CA LYS A 19 -15.13 -0.38 -22.51
C LYS A 19 -13.77 -1.05 -22.35
N ALA A 20 -13.61 -1.94 -21.36
CA ALA A 20 -12.39 -2.68 -21.13
C ALA A 20 -12.00 -3.60 -22.31
N THR A 21 -13.00 -4.25 -22.93
CA THR A 21 -12.80 -5.07 -24.14
C THR A 21 -12.30 -4.23 -25.31
N ASN A 22 -12.83 -3.04 -25.53
CA ASN A 22 -12.37 -2.13 -26.57
C ASN A 22 -10.90 -1.70 -26.35
N TYR A 23 -10.51 -1.42 -25.09
CA TYR A 23 -9.12 -1.14 -24.76
C TYR A 23 -8.22 -2.35 -25.02
N LEU A 24 -8.64 -3.55 -24.62
CA LEU A 24 -7.88 -4.78 -24.88
C LEU A 24 -7.65 -5.00 -26.37
N HIS A 25 -8.68 -4.87 -27.20
CA HIS A 25 -8.56 -5.03 -28.66
C HIS A 25 -7.61 -4.01 -29.29
N SER A 26 -7.61 -2.76 -28.79
CA SER A 26 -6.65 -1.74 -29.21
C SER A 26 -5.20 -2.14 -28.87
N LEU A 27 -4.99 -2.63 -27.65
CA LEU A 27 -3.68 -3.13 -27.20
C LEU A 27 -3.25 -4.36 -28.00
N GLU A 28 -4.14 -5.33 -28.18
CA GLU A 28 -3.88 -6.56 -28.97
C GLU A 28 -3.45 -6.25 -30.41
N LYS A 29 -4.10 -5.30 -31.05
CA LYS A 29 -3.72 -4.83 -32.39
C LYS A 29 -2.28 -4.32 -32.41
N LYS A 30 -1.88 -3.50 -31.43
CA LYS A 30 -0.53 -2.96 -31.34
C LYS A 30 0.52 -4.03 -31.02
N VAL A 31 0.16 -5.03 -30.19
CA VAL A 31 1.01 -6.20 -29.94
C VAL A 31 1.28 -6.94 -31.25
N LYS A 32 0.24 -7.26 -32.01
CA LYS A 32 0.36 -7.97 -33.31
C LYS A 32 1.18 -7.20 -34.34
N GLU A 33 1.00 -5.87 -34.40
CA GLU A 33 1.73 -5.00 -35.33
C GLU A 33 3.15 -4.68 -34.85
N GLN A 34 3.51 -4.95 -33.60
CA GLN A 34 4.78 -4.61 -32.93
C GLN A 34 5.19 -3.14 -33.08
N THR A 35 4.22 -2.25 -33.26
CA THR A 35 4.47 -0.82 -33.52
C THR A 35 5.11 -0.11 -32.31
N TYR A 36 4.95 -0.64 -31.11
CA TYR A 36 5.56 -0.15 -29.88
C TYR A 36 7.11 -0.27 -29.86
N VAL A 37 7.66 -1.30 -30.56
CA VAL A 37 9.08 -1.65 -30.48
C VAL A 37 10.00 -0.53 -30.97
N SER A 38 9.70 0.06 -32.13
CA SER A 38 10.55 1.10 -32.72
C SER A 38 10.55 2.38 -31.89
N ALA A 39 9.41 2.77 -31.32
CA ALA A 39 9.29 3.95 -30.47
C ALA A 39 10.00 3.75 -29.14
N LEU A 40 9.70 2.65 -28.42
CA LEU A 40 10.35 2.34 -27.14
C LEU A 40 11.86 2.13 -27.29
N THR A 41 12.33 1.59 -28.42
CA THR A 41 13.78 1.48 -28.68
C THR A 41 14.44 2.86 -28.70
N LYS A 42 13.79 3.87 -29.31
CA LYS A 42 14.29 5.25 -29.32
C LYS A 42 14.27 5.85 -27.90
N ASP A 43 13.18 5.68 -27.19
CA ASP A 43 13.06 6.19 -25.81
C ASP A 43 14.11 5.57 -24.89
N ILE A 44 14.35 4.27 -25.03
CA ILE A 44 15.39 3.53 -24.30
C ILE A 44 16.80 4.05 -24.66
N GLN A 45 17.05 4.34 -25.92
CA GLN A 45 18.35 4.92 -26.34
C GLN A 45 18.58 6.31 -25.73
N LEU A 46 17.53 7.10 -25.53
CA LEU A 46 17.61 8.38 -24.82
C LEU A 46 17.77 8.19 -23.30
N TRP A 47 17.20 7.14 -22.74
CA TRP A 47 17.29 6.81 -21.32
C TRP A 47 18.66 6.22 -20.91
N GLU A 48 19.28 5.39 -21.77
CA GLU A 48 20.50 4.62 -21.47
C GLU A 48 21.68 5.48 -20.97
N PRO A 49 22.02 6.63 -21.56
CA PRO A 49 23.20 7.41 -21.15
C PRO A 49 23.15 7.92 -19.70
N ASN A 50 21.95 8.18 -19.19
CA ASN A 50 21.75 8.73 -17.84
C ASN A 50 21.62 7.65 -16.75
N HIS A 51 21.37 6.40 -17.14
CA HIS A 51 20.98 5.31 -16.23
C HIS A 51 21.86 4.08 -16.30
N VAL A 52 22.80 4.04 -17.22
CA VAL A 52 23.76 2.93 -17.35
C VAL A 52 25.16 3.42 -17.05
N TYR A 53 25.70 2.98 -15.91
CA TYR A 53 27.08 3.33 -15.58
C TYR A 53 28.06 2.61 -16.49
N GLN A 54 28.94 3.35 -17.13
CA GLN A 54 30.23 2.83 -17.55
C GLN A 54 30.99 2.43 -16.28
N ARG A 55 31.28 1.12 -16.13
CA ARG A 55 31.95 0.57 -14.95
C ARG A 55 33.22 1.34 -14.63
N SER A 56 33.15 2.22 -13.64
CA SER A 56 34.34 2.74 -12.98
C SER A 56 34.95 1.61 -12.14
N LEU A 57 36.29 1.51 -12.13
CA LEU A 57 37.04 0.53 -11.35
C LEU A 57 36.70 0.52 -9.85
N LEU A 58 36.00 1.56 -9.34
CA LEU A 58 35.53 1.69 -7.98
C LEU A 58 34.31 0.78 -7.65
N SER A 59 33.60 0.23 -8.64
CA SER A 59 32.45 -0.65 -8.42
C SER A 59 32.83 -2.06 -7.93
N LEU A 60 34.10 -2.44 -8.01
CA LEU A 60 34.63 -3.72 -7.51
C LEU A 60 34.62 -3.84 -5.98
N PHE A 61 34.41 -2.75 -5.26
CA PHE A 61 34.42 -2.70 -3.80
C PHE A 61 33.03 -2.62 -3.15
N SER A 62 31.94 -2.60 -3.93
CA SER A 62 30.60 -2.61 -3.33
C SER A 62 30.21 -4.04 -2.91
N ARG A 63 30.46 -4.36 -1.65
CA ARG A 63 29.97 -5.57 -1.00
C ARG A 63 28.44 -5.63 -1.05
N LYS A 64 27.88 -6.83 -1.30
CA LYS A 64 26.48 -7.16 -1.06
C LYS A 64 26.02 -6.59 0.27
N GLN A 65 25.12 -5.62 0.23
CA GLN A 65 24.49 -5.10 1.46
C GLN A 65 23.14 -5.78 1.66
N ASN A 66 22.98 -6.40 2.83
CA ASN A 66 21.69 -6.81 3.37
C ASN A 66 20.89 -5.55 3.73
N HIS A 67 19.59 -5.55 3.41
CA HIS A 67 18.67 -4.44 3.70
C HIS A 67 18.33 -4.35 5.19
N ASP A 68 19.26 -3.82 5.98
CA ASP A 68 19.02 -3.45 7.36
C ASP A 68 18.89 -1.91 7.45
N THR A 69 18.18 -1.37 8.43
CA THR A 69 17.88 0.06 8.60
C THR A 69 19.15 0.93 8.56
N LYS A 70 20.29 0.39 9.01
CA LYS A 70 21.61 1.03 8.88
C LYS A 70 22.07 1.20 7.43
N SER A 71 21.63 0.33 6.53
CA SER A 71 21.95 0.34 5.10
C SER A 71 21.27 1.50 4.36
N TYR A 72 20.06 1.88 4.77
CA TYR A 72 19.30 2.98 4.15
C TYR A 72 20.01 4.34 4.32
N TYR A 73 20.37 4.72 5.55
CA TYR A 73 21.09 5.98 5.79
C TYR A 73 22.48 5.99 5.17
N GLN A 74 23.13 4.83 5.07
CA GLN A 74 24.40 4.69 4.36
C GLN A 74 24.21 4.92 2.87
N HIS A 75 23.15 4.40 2.27
CA HIS A 75 22.83 4.62 0.86
C HIS A 75 22.52 6.10 0.55
N ILE A 76 21.68 6.75 1.37
CA ILE A 76 21.39 8.19 1.23
C ILE A 76 22.66 9.04 1.37
N ARG A 77 23.52 8.75 2.36
CA ARG A 77 24.80 9.44 2.53
C ARG A 77 25.74 9.20 1.34
N TRP A 78 25.70 8.01 0.76
CA TRP A 78 26.48 7.73 -0.44
C TRP A 78 25.95 8.52 -1.63
N LEU A 79 24.63 8.57 -1.86
CA LEU A 79 24.01 9.38 -2.92
C LEU A 79 24.35 10.86 -2.75
N ASP A 80 24.30 11.38 -1.53
CA ASP A 80 24.63 12.78 -1.24
C ASP A 80 26.11 13.08 -1.55
N ARG A 81 27.03 12.23 -1.07
CA ARG A 81 28.48 12.37 -1.36
C ARG A 81 28.81 12.22 -2.86
N ALA A 82 28.04 11.41 -3.57
CA ALA A 82 28.19 11.21 -5.01
C ALA A 82 27.53 12.33 -5.85
N GLY A 83 26.88 13.32 -5.21
CA GLY A 83 26.14 14.38 -5.88
C GLY A 83 24.86 13.91 -6.60
N LYS A 84 24.33 12.71 -6.27
CA LYS A 84 23.21 12.07 -6.96
C LYS A 84 21.91 12.12 -6.18
N LEU A 85 21.93 12.64 -4.96
CA LEU A 85 20.75 12.64 -4.09
C LEU A 85 19.62 13.52 -4.66
N ASP A 86 19.98 14.66 -5.26
CA ASP A 86 18.99 15.57 -5.84
C ASP A 86 18.23 14.92 -7.00
N ASP A 87 18.94 14.30 -7.94
CA ASP A 87 18.34 13.61 -9.09
C ASP A 87 17.49 12.41 -8.64
N TYR A 88 17.96 11.68 -7.63
CA TYR A 88 17.24 10.56 -7.05
C TYR A 88 15.92 11.00 -6.42
N LEU A 89 15.94 12.06 -5.61
CA LEU A 89 14.75 12.62 -5.00
C LEU A 89 13.82 13.26 -6.03
N ASP A 90 14.37 14.02 -6.99
CA ASP A 90 13.58 14.67 -8.04
C ASP A 90 12.80 13.64 -8.86
N ARG A 91 13.43 12.55 -9.30
CA ARG A 91 12.72 11.48 -10.03
C ARG A 91 11.59 10.86 -9.22
N SER A 92 11.84 10.54 -7.95
CA SER A 92 10.83 9.93 -7.08
C SER A 92 9.65 10.87 -6.79
N ILE A 93 9.94 12.14 -6.49
CA ILE A 93 8.91 13.15 -6.21
C ILE A 93 8.14 13.52 -7.48
N SER A 94 8.83 13.71 -8.59
CA SER A 94 8.20 13.94 -9.90
C SER A 94 7.23 12.83 -10.27
N TYR A 95 7.59 11.56 -10.01
CA TYR A 95 6.71 10.43 -10.25
C TYR A 95 5.43 10.48 -9.39
N ILE A 96 5.53 10.87 -8.13
CA ILE A 96 4.37 11.06 -7.25
C ILE A 96 3.46 12.18 -7.77
N PHE A 97 4.04 13.33 -8.13
CA PHE A 97 3.28 14.45 -8.68
C PHE A 97 2.56 14.08 -9.98
N MET A 98 3.21 13.37 -10.85
CA MET A 98 2.65 12.93 -12.12
C MET A 98 1.56 11.85 -11.93
N ARG A 99 1.91 10.75 -11.27
CA ARG A 99 1.04 9.59 -11.15
C ARG A 99 -0.10 9.79 -10.16
N ASP A 100 0.25 10.22 -8.94
CA ASP A 100 -0.71 10.25 -7.84
C ASP A 100 -1.49 11.55 -7.80
N LEU A 101 -0.85 12.69 -8.06
CA LEU A 101 -1.48 14.00 -8.05
C LEU A 101 -1.97 14.47 -9.43
N GLY A 102 -1.68 13.72 -10.50
CA GLY A 102 -2.12 14.05 -11.87
C GLY A 102 -1.60 15.39 -12.39
N LYS A 103 -0.41 15.84 -11.92
CA LYS A 103 0.14 17.14 -12.29
C LYS A 103 1.04 17.03 -13.52
N SER A 104 0.88 17.99 -14.45
CA SER A 104 1.80 18.11 -15.58
C SER A 104 3.20 18.49 -15.11
N LEU A 105 4.21 17.74 -15.55
CA LEU A 105 5.61 18.02 -15.23
C LEU A 105 6.20 19.20 -16.02
N ASP A 106 5.54 19.66 -17.08
CA ASP A 106 5.97 20.84 -17.85
C ASP A 106 5.54 22.16 -17.20
N SER A 107 4.64 22.10 -16.20
CA SER A 107 4.19 23.29 -15.50
C SER A 107 5.29 23.84 -14.60
N PHE A 108 5.64 25.13 -14.77
CA PHE A 108 6.59 25.83 -13.90
C PHE A 108 6.19 25.76 -12.41
N ASN A 109 4.90 25.86 -12.12
CA ASN A 109 4.39 25.73 -10.75
C ASN A 109 4.69 24.34 -10.18
N THR A 110 4.41 23.28 -10.96
CA THR A 110 4.69 21.89 -10.57
C THR A 110 6.19 21.69 -10.32
N GLN A 111 7.04 22.15 -11.23
CA GLN A 111 8.51 22.05 -11.09
C GLN A 111 9.02 22.79 -9.84
N SER A 112 8.55 24.01 -9.60
CA SER A 112 8.93 24.78 -8.40
C SER A 112 8.52 24.08 -7.11
N ARG A 113 7.41 23.35 -7.12
CA ARG A 113 6.91 22.61 -5.96
C ARG A 113 7.69 21.34 -5.74
N ILE A 114 7.97 20.57 -6.80
CA ILE A 114 8.84 19.40 -6.76
C ILE A 114 10.18 19.79 -6.14
N GLN A 115 10.81 20.85 -6.64
CA GLN A 115 12.10 21.32 -6.15
C GLN A 115 12.05 21.74 -4.66
N ARG A 116 10.95 22.34 -4.22
CA ARG A 116 10.74 22.71 -2.81
C ARG A 116 10.65 21.48 -1.92
N VAL A 117 9.91 20.45 -2.35
CA VAL A 117 9.80 19.17 -1.63
C VAL A 117 11.15 18.45 -1.59
N VAL A 118 11.86 18.37 -2.72
CA VAL A 118 13.19 17.77 -2.83
C VAL A 118 14.18 18.44 -1.87
N ASN A 119 14.25 19.77 -1.87
CA ASN A 119 15.13 20.53 -0.97
C ASN A 119 14.78 20.31 0.52
N GLY A 120 13.48 20.24 0.85
CA GLY A 120 13.01 19.94 2.18
C GLY A 120 13.42 18.55 2.64
N LEU A 121 13.21 17.54 1.80
CA LEU A 121 13.59 16.15 2.08
C LEU A 121 15.10 15.99 2.19
N LYS A 122 15.87 16.54 1.27
CA LYS A 122 17.32 16.52 1.32
C LYS A 122 17.84 17.07 2.65
N LYS A 123 17.33 18.24 3.06
CA LYS A 123 17.69 18.85 4.35
C LYS A 123 17.37 17.96 5.55
N GLN A 124 16.25 17.24 5.51
CA GLN A 124 15.87 16.31 6.58
C GLN A 124 16.76 15.06 6.59
N LEU A 125 16.99 14.47 5.42
CA LEU A 125 17.76 13.23 5.26
C LEU A 125 19.25 13.41 5.56
N THR A 126 19.82 14.59 5.28
CA THR A 126 21.25 14.86 5.49
C THR A 126 21.56 15.36 6.91
N LYS A 127 20.61 16.01 7.61
CA LYS A 127 20.82 16.61 8.93
C LYS A 127 20.51 15.71 10.11
N SER A 128 19.57 14.76 9.99
CA SER A 128 19.19 13.90 11.10
C SER A 128 19.91 12.56 11.01
N GLN A 129 20.71 12.23 12.03
CA GLN A 129 21.33 10.91 12.14
C GLN A 129 20.32 9.83 12.52
N ASP A 130 19.18 10.21 13.13
CA ASP A 130 18.15 9.30 13.60
C ASP A 130 16.76 9.83 13.17
N GLU A 131 15.95 8.95 12.57
CA GLU A 131 14.51 9.06 12.45
C GLU A 131 13.95 10.30 11.72
N ALA A 132 14.29 10.47 10.44
CA ALA A 132 13.71 11.54 9.62
C ALA A 132 12.16 11.51 9.60
N PHE A 133 11.55 10.33 9.75
CA PHE A 133 10.10 10.06 9.70
C PHE A 133 9.60 9.29 10.93
N SER A 134 10.09 9.64 12.14
CA SER A 134 9.59 9.01 13.37
C SER A 134 8.16 9.44 13.69
N ILE A 135 7.43 8.59 14.41
CA ILE A 135 6.07 8.91 14.91
C ILE A 135 6.10 10.19 15.75
N THR A 136 7.15 10.41 16.53
CA THR A 136 7.34 11.65 17.30
C THR A 136 7.33 12.89 16.40
N LYS A 137 8.00 12.83 15.23
CA LYS A 137 8.01 13.97 14.29
C LYS A 137 6.67 14.14 13.59
N LEU A 138 6.00 13.04 13.24
CA LEU A 138 4.65 13.06 12.69
C LEU A 138 3.65 13.64 13.70
N TYR A 139 3.76 13.27 14.98
CA TYR A 139 2.92 13.83 16.04
C TYR A 139 3.17 15.34 16.23
N ARG A 140 4.44 15.77 16.24
CA ARG A 140 4.79 17.21 16.31
C ARG A 140 4.26 17.98 15.10
N TRP A 141 4.27 17.37 13.91
CA TRP A 141 3.64 17.96 12.75
C TRP A 141 2.11 18.05 12.93
N ALA A 142 1.48 16.99 13.41
CA ALA A 142 0.06 16.97 13.70
C ALA A 142 -0.33 18.05 14.73
N GLN A 143 0.46 18.26 15.78
CA GLN A 143 0.26 19.35 16.75
C GLN A 143 0.36 20.73 16.09
N LYS A 144 1.34 20.92 15.22
CA LYS A 144 1.51 22.19 14.49
C LYS A 144 0.33 22.47 13.55
N GLU A 145 -0.25 21.44 12.95
CA GLU A 145 -1.42 21.55 12.07
C GLU A 145 -2.76 21.53 12.85
N GLY A 146 -2.75 21.35 14.18
CA GLY A 146 -3.96 21.30 15.02
C GLY A 146 -4.81 20.04 14.87
N ILE A 147 -4.20 18.92 14.45
CA ILE A 147 -4.88 17.64 14.17
C ILE A 147 -4.37 16.48 15.03
N GLU A 148 -3.76 16.75 16.18
CA GLU A 148 -3.18 15.73 17.06
C GLU A 148 -4.19 14.69 17.53
N SER A 149 -5.43 15.09 17.78
CA SER A 149 -6.49 14.17 18.20
C SER A 149 -6.83 13.15 17.11
N THR A 150 -6.88 13.60 15.85
CA THR A 150 -7.10 12.70 14.71
C THR A 150 -5.90 11.83 14.43
N PHE A 151 -4.68 12.33 14.63
CA PHE A 151 -3.47 11.53 14.54
C PHE A 151 -3.46 10.40 15.58
N ILE A 152 -3.77 10.68 16.84
CA ILE A 152 -3.88 9.66 17.90
C ILE A 152 -4.98 8.66 17.53
N TRP A 153 -6.16 9.14 17.13
CA TRP A 153 -7.26 8.29 16.71
C TRP A 153 -6.87 7.30 15.60
N VAL A 154 -6.21 7.76 14.54
CA VAL A 154 -5.82 6.88 13.42
C VAL A 154 -4.75 5.85 13.83
N MET A 155 -3.84 6.24 14.71
CA MET A 155 -2.83 5.32 15.26
C MET A 155 -3.47 4.20 16.09
N GLU A 156 -4.46 4.53 16.93
CA GLU A 156 -5.21 3.54 17.70
C GLU A 156 -6.05 2.63 16.79
N LYS A 157 -6.72 3.19 15.80
CA LYS A 157 -7.51 2.42 14.82
C LYS A 157 -6.60 1.46 14.01
N CYS A 158 -5.46 1.90 13.48
CA CYS A 158 -4.51 1.03 12.78
C CYS A 158 -4.03 -0.12 13.68
N LYS A 159 -3.73 0.17 14.95
CA LYS A 159 -3.35 -0.84 15.94
C LYS A 159 -4.47 -1.86 16.14
N THR A 160 -5.70 -1.40 16.32
CA THR A 160 -6.87 -2.27 16.52
C THR A 160 -7.07 -3.20 15.33
N VAL A 161 -6.98 -2.67 14.10
CA VAL A 161 -7.03 -3.48 12.86
C VAL A 161 -5.96 -4.57 12.90
N SER A 162 -4.70 -4.20 13.10
CA SER A 162 -3.59 -5.17 13.11
C SER A 162 -3.73 -6.24 14.21
N SER A 163 -4.32 -5.89 15.35
CA SER A 163 -4.51 -6.82 16.47
C SER A 163 -5.69 -7.78 16.27
N ASN A 164 -6.63 -7.44 15.39
CA ASN A 164 -7.80 -8.30 15.10
C ASN A 164 -7.62 -9.14 13.83
N ILE A 165 -6.61 -8.87 13.00
CA ILE A 165 -6.35 -9.68 11.80
C ILE A 165 -5.85 -11.06 12.22
N PRO A 166 -6.47 -12.16 11.72
CA PRO A 166 -6.04 -13.52 11.99
C PRO A 166 -4.61 -13.80 11.47
N GLU A 167 -3.88 -14.71 12.11
CA GLU A 167 -2.51 -15.09 11.72
C GLU A 167 -2.36 -15.54 10.25
N ARG A 168 -3.43 -16.11 9.67
CA ARG A 168 -3.45 -16.53 8.27
C ARG A 168 -3.55 -15.37 7.27
N MET A 169 -3.89 -14.18 7.74
CA MET A 169 -3.85 -12.95 6.95
C MET A 169 -2.59 -12.17 7.30
N ASP A 170 -2.00 -11.52 6.33
CA ASP A 170 -0.81 -10.69 6.54
C ASP A 170 -1.21 -9.32 7.14
N ALA A 171 -1.15 -9.23 8.48
CA ALA A 171 -1.44 -7.99 9.20
C ALA A 171 -0.51 -6.82 8.80
N GLU A 172 0.73 -7.14 8.42
CA GLU A 172 1.68 -6.13 7.95
C GLU A 172 1.27 -5.55 6.60
N GLN A 173 0.84 -6.41 5.69
CA GLN A 173 0.35 -5.97 4.38
C GLN A 173 -0.93 -5.13 4.52
N ALA A 174 -1.83 -5.52 5.40
CA ALA A 174 -3.03 -4.75 5.71
C ALA A 174 -2.69 -3.35 6.22
N GLU A 175 -1.79 -3.25 7.19
CA GLU A 175 -1.31 -1.96 7.72
C GLU A 175 -0.63 -1.11 6.65
N ARG A 176 0.19 -1.73 5.81
CA ARG A 176 0.85 -1.08 4.66
C ARG A 176 -0.17 -0.47 3.69
N LYS A 177 -1.25 -1.19 3.40
CA LYS A 177 -2.34 -0.71 2.54
C LYS A 177 -3.08 0.46 3.18
N LEU A 178 -3.40 0.36 4.48
CA LEU A 178 -4.03 1.46 5.24
C LEU A 178 -3.19 2.74 5.21
N ILE A 179 -1.92 2.65 5.58
CA ILE A 179 -0.99 3.81 5.58
C ILE A 179 -0.90 4.42 4.17
N LYS A 180 -0.82 3.59 3.14
CA LYS A 180 -0.76 4.05 1.75
C LYS A 180 -2.00 4.85 1.36
N MET A 181 -3.20 4.40 1.74
CA MET A 181 -4.45 5.09 1.43
C MET A 181 -4.56 6.41 2.21
N ILE A 182 -4.29 6.40 3.51
CA ILE A 182 -4.28 7.60 4.35
C ILE A 182 -3.31 8.65 3.79
N ALA A 183 -2.07 8.24 3.50
CA ALA A 183 -1.05 9.13 2.95
C ALA A 183 -1.45 9.69 1.57
N GLY A 184 -2.03 8.86 0.71
CA GLY A 184 -2.49 9.28 -0.62
C GLY A 184 -3.57 10.35 -0.56
N VAL A 185 -4.61 10.13 0.24
CA VAL A 185 -5.70 11.10 0.41
C VAL A 185 -5.19 12.38 1.06
N LEU A 186 -4.34 12.26 2.09
CA LEU A 186 -3.74 13.41 2.77
C LEU A 186 -2.88 14.26 1.83
N MET A 187 -2.09 13.62 0.96
CA MET A 187 -1.29 14.33 -0.06
C MET A 187 -2.18 15.14 -1.01
N HIS A 188 -3.29 14.58 -1.46
CA HIS A 188 -4.23 15.29 -2.32
C HIS A 188 -4.85 16.49 -1.61
N ALA A 189 -5.29 16.34 -0.37
CA ALA A 189 -5.85 17.44 0.42
C ALA A 189 -4.82 18.55 0.65
N LEU A 190 -3.58 18.21 0.98
CA LEU A 190 -2.49 19.17 1.14
C LEU A 190 -2.19 19.91 -0.17
N GLU A 191 -2.24 19.19 -1.29
CA GLU A 191 -2.03 19.74 -2.62
C GLU A 191 -3.11 20.73 -3.02
N GLU A 192 -4.37 20.39 -2.80
CA GLU A 192 -5.52 21.25 -3.07
C GLU A 192 -5.45 22.54 -2.28
N MET A 193 -5.18 22.46 -0.97
CA MET A 193 -5.09 23.62 -0.07
C MET A 193 -3.93 24.57 -0.39
N GLN A 194 -2.89 24.12 -1.10
CA GLN A 194 -1.79 25.01 -1.49
C GLN A 194 -2.17 26.00 -2.60
N ASN A 195 -3.22 25.70 -3.37
CA ASN A 195 -3.68 26.53 -4.47
C ASN A 195 -4.84 27.45 -4.08
N GLN A 196 -5.28 27.40 -2.83
CA GLN A 196 -6.42 28.17 -2.30
C GLN A 196 -6.00 28.95 -1.06
N GLU A 197 -6.57 30.13 -0.87
CA GLU A 197 -6.50 30.83 0.42
C GLU A 197 -7.48 30.14 1.39
N VAL A 198 -6.96 29.27 2.24
CA VAL A 198 -7.74 28.47 3.18
C VAL A 198 -7.50 29.00 4.60
N SER A 199 -8.55 29.23 5.38
CA SER A 199 -8.42 29.61 6.78
C SER A 199 -7.79 28.49 7.62
N SER A 200 -7.26 28.82 8.80
CA SER A 200 -6.68 27.79 9.69
C SER A 200 -7.71 26.75 10.11
N GLU A 201 -8.93 27.17 10.39
CA GLU A 201 -10.03 26.28 10.78
C GLU A 201 -10.42 25.33 9.64
N GLU A 202 -10.56 25.86 8.44
CA GLU A 202 -10.87 25.05 7.24
C GLU A 202 -9.75 24.07 6.92
N ARG A 203 -8.49 24.48 7.09
CA ARG A 203 -7.33 23.62 6.92
C ARG A 203 -7.35 22.45 7.90
N ILE A 204 -7.60 22.72 9.18
CA ILE A 204 -7.73 21.68 10.21
C ILE A 204 -8.85 20.70 9.84
N GLN A 205 -10.01 21.20 9.44
CA GLN A 205 -11.14 20.38 9.05
C GLN A 205 -10.78 19.47 7.85
N LYS A 206 -10.25 20.05 6.76
CA LYS A 206 -9.85 19.29 5.55
C LYS A 206 -8.81 18.21 5.86
N LEU A 207 -7.83 18.48 6.72
CA LEU A 207 -6.83 17.48 7.12
C LEU A 207 -7.45 16.36 7.96
N ASN A 208 -8.34 16.68 8.89
CA ASN A 208 -9.06 15.69 9.70
C ASN A 208 -9.93 14.78 8.81
N GLU A 209 -10.67 15.36 7.87
CA GLU A 209 -11.49 14.62 6.91
C GLU A 209 -10.63 13.73 6.01
N ALA A 210 -9.52 14.24 5.48
CA ALA A 210 -8.62 13.49 4.62
C ALA A 210 -8.04 12.24 5.32
N ILE A 211 -7.60 12.38 6.57
CA ILE A 211 -7.07 11.25 7.35
C ILE A 211 -8.17 10.20 7.59
N ARG A 212 -9.36 10.63 7.99
CA ARG A 212 -10.48 9.73 8.29
C ARG A 212 -10.99 9.02 7.05
N ILE A 213 -11.22 9.73 5.95
CA ILE A 213 -11.70 9.11 4.71
C ILE A 213 -10.64 8.19 4.11
N GLY A 214 -9.35 8.55 4.22
CA GLY A 214 -8.24 7.69 3.81
C GLY A 214 -8.19 6.40 4.62
N TYR A 215 -8.43 6.45 5.92
CA TYR A 215 -8.54 5.28 6.78
C TYR A 215 -9.73 4.39 6.40
N TYR A 216 -10.93 4.95 6.33
CA TYR A 216 -12.14 4.19 6.02
C TYR A 216 -12.12 3.58 4.61
N TYR A 217 -11.62 4.31 3.63
CA TYR A 217 -11.40 3.76 2.30
C TYR A 217 -10.33 2.66 2.34
N GLY A 218 -9.27 2.87 3.10
CA GLY A 218 -8.20 1.90 3.28
C GLY A 218 -8.67 0.55 3.83
N LEU A 219 -9.69 0.54 4.71
CA LEU A 219 -10.27 -0.68 5.28
C LEU A 219 -10.93 -1.61 4.25
N THR A 220 -11.34 -1.09 3.10
CA THR A 220 -11.95 -1.91 2.05
C THR A 220 -10.97 -2.94 1.48
N TYR A 221 -9.66 -2.69 1.53
CA TYR A 221 -8.66 -3.62 1.04
C TYR A 221 -8.50 -4.86 1.94
N PRO A 222 -8.12 -4.75 3.23
CA PRO A 222 -7.95 -5.93 4.06
C PRO A 222 -9.27 -6.65 4.33
N PHE A 223 -10.38 -5.93 4.46
CA PHE A 223 -11.65 -6.52 4.89
C PHE A 223 -12.57 -6.97 3.75
N ILE A 224 -12.30 -6.59 2.51
CA ILE A 224 -13.07 -7.09 1.37
C ILE A 224 -12.17 -7.94 0.48
N ASP A 225 -11.02 -7.42 0.08
CA ASP A 225 -10.12 -8.05 -0.87
C ASP A 225 -9.28 -9.15 -0.22
N ASP A 226 -8.41 -8.78 0.73
CA ASP A 226 -7.48 -9.71 1.36
C ASP A 226 -8.19 -10.82 2.16
N LEU A 227 -9.33 -10.51 2.80
CA LEU A 227 -10.12 -11.49 3.54
C LEU A 227 -10.64 -12.62 2.65
N LEU A 228 -11.14 -12.28 1.46
CA LEU A 228 -11.63 -13.28 0.50
C LEU A 228 -10.48 -14.07 -0.15
N ASP A 229 -9.32 -13.44 -0.32
CA ASP A 229 -8.13 -14.09 -0.87
C ASP A 229 -7.44 -15.03 0.14
N ALA A 230 -7.52 -14.73 1.43
CA ALA A 230 -6.87 -15.50 2.50
C ALA A 230 -7.46 -16.91 2.71
N LYS A 231 -8.63 -17.20 2.14
CA LYS A 231 -9.32 -18.51 2.25
C LYS A 231 -9.47 -18.99 3.70
N ILE A 232 -9.70 -18.05 4.63
CA ILE A 232 -9.91 -18.37 6.07
C ILE A 232 -11.37 -18.70 6.38
N LEU A 233 -12.29 -18.25 5.51
CA LEU A 233 -13.72 -18.52 5.65
C LEU A 233 -14.06 -19.91 5.08
N SER A 234 -14.99 -20.63 5.72
CA SER A 234 -15.59 -21.80 5.11
C SER A 234 -16.37 -21.41 3.85
N PRO A 235 -16.68 -22.33 2.94
CA PRO A 235 -17.45 -22.01 1.73
C PRO A 235 -18.80 -21.32 2.02
N GLU A 236 -19.49 -21.74 3.08
CA GLU A 236 -20.78 -21.17 3.50
C GLU A 236 -20.61 -19.76 4.10
N GLU A 237 -19.57 -19.57 4.92
CA GLU A 237 -19.20 -18.25 5.44
C GLU A 237 -18.81 -17.30 4.30
N GLN A 238 -18.03 -17.79 3.33
CA GLN A 238 -17.60 -17.01 2.17
C GLN A 238 -18.80 -16.57 1.32
N ASP A 239 -19.74 -17.45 1.01
CA ASP A 239 -20.95 -17.12 0.26
C ASP A 239 -21.80 -16.08 0.98
N THR A 240 -21.91 -16.21 2.30
CA THR A 240 -22.66 -15.27 3.13
C THR A 240 -21.98 -13.92 3.16
N TYR A 241 -20.65 -13.88 3.29
CA TYR A 241 -19.86 -12.67 3.29
C TYR A 241 -19.90 -11.97 1.93
N VAL A 242 -19.73 -12.69 0.83
CA VAL A 242 -19.84 -12.19 -0.53
C VAL A 242 -21.21 -11.53 -0.78
N ARG A 243 -22.31 -12.18 -0.32
CA ARG A 243 -23.66 -11.60 -0.41
C ARG A 243 -23.81 -10.31 0.40
N LEU A 244 -23.22 -10.26 1.60
CA LEU A 244 -23.21 -9.08 2.45
C LEU A 244 -22.50 -7.92 1.74
N ILE A 245 -21.29 -8.15 1.23
CA ILE A 245 -20.53 -7.13 0.49
C ILE A 245 -21.27 -6.68 -0.77
N ARG A 246 -21.77 -7.62 -1.58
CA ARG A 246 -22.52 -7.28 -2.79
C ARG A 246 -23.76 -6.44 -2.47
N THR A 247 -24.52 -6.79 -1.42
CA THR A 247 -25.67 -6.00 -0.98
C THR A 247 -25.24 -4.61 -0.54
N THR A 248 -24.13 -4.50 0.17
CA THR A 248 -23.56 -3.21 0.59
C THR A 248 -23.24 -2.32 -0.61
N LEU A 249 -22.57 -2.86 -1.62
CA LEU A 249 -22.16 -2.11 -2.80
C LEU A 249 -23.34 -1.69 -3.69
N VAL A 250 -24.38 -2.51 -3.77
CA VAL A 250 -25.61 -2.18 -4.54
C VAL A 250 -26.48 -1.15 -3.81
N THR A 251 -26.61 -1.26 -2.48
CA THR A 251 -27.53 -0.41 -1.71
C THR A 251 -26.85 0.80 -1.06
N GLY A 252 -25.54 0.78 -0.97
CA GLY A 252 -24.75 1.75 -0.20
C GLY A 252 -24.94 1.63 1.31
N ASN A 253 -25.50 0.53 1.79
CA ASN A 253 -25.73 0.28 3.23
C ASN A 253 -25.29 -1.13 3.57
N VAL A 254 -24.50 -1.26 4.64
CA VAL A 254 -24.11 -2.56 5.17
C VAL A 254 -25.34 -3.18 5.84
N PRO A 255 -25.84 -4.35 5.38
CA PRO A 255 -26.98 -5.00 5.99
C PRO A 255 -26.63 -5.52 7.38
N GLU A 256 -27.63 -5.86 8.19
CA GLU A 256 -27.42 -6.53 9.48
C GLU A 256 -26.72 -7.88 9.26
N LEU A 257 -25.76 -8.21 10.15
CA LEU A 257 -24.95 -9.42 10.01
C LEU A 257 -25.77 -10.70 10.19
N GLY A 258 -26.85 -10.64 10.97
CA GLY A 258 -27.60 -11.82 11.38
C GLY A 258 -26.81 -12.69 12.38
N GLU A 259 -27.28 -13.94 12.57
CA GLU A 259 -26.57 -14.93 13.39
C GLU A 259 -25.38 -15.48 12.59
N TRP A 260 -24.17 -15.32 13.13
CA TRP A 260 -22.94 -15.88 12.59
C TRP A 260 -22.32 -16.82 13.60
N SER A 261 -22.27 -18.12 13.29
CA SER A 261 -21.93 -19.20 14.23
C SER A 261 -20.61 -19.93 13.94
N GLY A 262 -19.81 -19.46 12.99
CA GLY A 262 -18.53 -20.07 12.63
C GLY A 262 -17.38 -19.71 13.59
N GLU A 263 -16.24 -20.37 13.42
CA GLU A 263 -15.00 -20.09 14.18
C GLU A 263 -14.54 -18.63 14.03
N ASN A 264 -14.89 -18.00 12.90
CA ASN A 264 -14.54 -16.62 12.60
C ASN A 264 -15.56 -15.59 13.11
N ALA A 265 -16.55 -15.99 13.92
CA ALA A 265 -17.69 -15.13 14.28
C ALA A 265 -17.28 -13.79 14.89
N SER A 266 -16.36 -13.78 15.86
CA SER A 266 -15.89 -12.54 16.50
C SER A 266 -15.12 -11.64 15.54
N PHE A 267 -14.31 -12.21 14.67
CA PHE A 267 -13.58 -11.49 13.64
C PHE A 267 -14.54 -10.88 12.60
N ILE A 268 -15.52 -11.64 12.13
CA ILE A 268 -16.51 -11.14 11.17
C ILE A 268 -17.40 -10.07 11.78
N GLN A 269 -17.78 -10.18 13.06
CA GLN A 269 -18.51 -9.12 13.76
C GLN A 269 -17.69 -7.82 13.84
N TYR A 270 -16.39 -7.94 14.12
CA TYR A 270 -15.47 -6.81 14.12
C TYR A 270 -15.39 -6.17 12.72
N VAL A 271 -15.11 -6.97 11.69
CA VAL A 271 -15.03 -6.51 10.28
C VAL A 271 -16.33 -5.83 9.85
N HIS A 272 -17.49 -6.44 10.19
CA HIS A 272 -18.80 -5.89 9.85
C HIS A 272 -19.02 -4.52 10.50
N SER A 273 -18.65 -4.35 11.77
CA SER A 273 -18.75 -3.08 12.48
C SER A 273 -17.86 -2.00 11.83
N GLU A 274 -16.61 -2.33 11.52
CA GLU A 274 -15.68 -1.40 10.88
C GLU A 274 -16.12 -1.03 9.45
N LEU A 275 -16.61 -1.98 8.66
CA LEU A 275 -17.13 -1.70 7.31
C LEU A 275 -18.42 -0.85 7.37
N ARG A 276 -19.29 -1.07 8.36
CA ARG A 276 -20.49 -0.24 8.55
C ARG A 276 -20.09 1.21 8.82
N GLU A 277 -19.17 1.44 9.74
CA GLU A 277 -18.65 2.77 10.04
C GLU A 277 -17.97 3.39 8.79
N ALA A 278 -17.15 2.61 8.08
CA ALA A 278 -16.45 3.05 6.89
C ALA A 278 -17.40 3.52 5.77
N PHE A 279 -18.36 2.70 5.39
CA PHE A 279 -19.30 3.06 4.32
C PHE A 279 -20.25 4.18 4.70
N GLN A 280 -20.64 4.29 5.98
CA GLN A 280 -21.40 5.44 6.49
C GLN A 280 -20.58 6.73 6.38
N TYR A 281 -19.32 6.71 6.81
CA TYR A 281 -18.44 7.87 6.72
C TYR A 281 -18.17 8.30 5.28
N ILE A 282 -17.79 7.36 4.39
CA ILE A 282 -17.58 7.63 2.97
C ILE A 282 -18.83 8.26 2.34
N LYS A 283 -20.00 7.71 2.62
CA LYS A 283 -21.29 8.23 2.12
C LYS A 283 -21.60 9.65 2.59
N ALA A 284 -21.27 9.97 3.83
CA ALA A 284 -21.56 11.28 4.42
C ALA A 284 -20.64 12.39 3.88
N HIS A 285 -19.43 12.04 3.43
CA HIS A 285 -18.40 12.99 3.02
C HIS A 285 -18.22 13.09 1.50
N GLN A 286 -19.12 12.50 0.72
CA GLN A 286 -19.12 12.61 -0.74
C GLN A 286 -20.35 13.35 -1.26
N GLN A 287 -20.17 14.09 -2.34
CA GLN A 287 -21.26 14.69 -3.11
C GLN A 287 -22.16 13.61 -3.74
N SER A 288 -23.39 13.96 -4.08
CA SER A 288 -24.38 12.97 -4.56
C SER A 288 -23.90 12.16 -5.76
N ASP A 289 -23.34 12.83 -6.76
CA ASP A 289 -22.92 12.17 -8.01
C ASP A 289 -21.65 11.35 -7.81
N THR A 290 -20.67 11.88 -7.08
CA THR A 290 -19.44 11.17 -6.71
C THR A 290 -19.74 9.92 -5.87
N LYS A 291 -20.71 10.01 -4.95
CA LYS A 291 -21.16 8.90 -4.11
C LYS A 291 -21.76 7.77 -4.97
N LYS A 292 -22.66 8.09 -5.90
CA LYS A 292 -23.24 7.10 -6.81
C LYS A 292 -22.14 6.40 -7.61
N TYR A 293 -21.26 7.18 -8.21
CA TYR A 293 -20.15 6.67 -9.02
C TYR A 293 -19.17 5.82 -8.20
N PHE A 294 -18.88 6.19 -6.96
CA PHE A 294 -18.06 5.38 -6.05
C PHE A 294 -18.63 3.97 -5.84
N PHE A 295 -19.92 3.84 -5.56
CA PHE A 295 -20.55 2.53 -5.36
C PHE A 295 -20.62 1.71 -6.65
N GLU A 296 -20.87 2.34 -7.78
CA GLU A 296 -20.85 1.70 -9.10
C GLU A 296 -19.45 1.13 -9.40
N GLN A 297 -18.39 1.91 -9.22
CA GLN A 297 -17.01 1.46 -9.42
C GLN A 297 -16.58 0.41 -8.40
N SER A 298 -17.04 0.51 -7.16
CA SER A 298 -16.79 -0.50 -6.13
C SER A 298 -17.43 -1.84 -6.48
N TYR A 299 -18.64 -1.81 -7.05
CA TYR A 299 -19.29 -3.03 -7.54
C TYR A 299 -18.55 -3.62 -8.75
N VAL A 300 -18.15 -2.80 -9.72
CA VAL A 300 -17.38 -3.26 -10.90
C VAL A 300 -16.08 -3.93 -10.45
N PHE A 301 -15.36 -3.30 -9.52
CA PHE A 301 -14.14 -3.84 -8.93
C PHE A 301 -14.38 -5.20 -8.27
N PHE A 302 -15.36 -5.25 -7.37
CA PHE A 302 -15.68 -6.46 -6.61
C PHE A 302 -16.11 -7.62 -7.50
N HIS A 303 -17.00 -7.35 -8.47
CA HIS A 303 -17.48 -8.37 -9.38
C HIS A 303 -16.39 -8.87 -10.33
N ALA A 304 -15.51 -7.99 -10.82
CA ALA A 304 -14.35 -8.40 -11.61
C ALA A 304 -13.41 -9.33 -10.83
N GLN A 305 -13.23 -9.07 -9.52
CA GLN A 305 -12.45 -9.97 -8.67
C GLN A 305 -13.14 -11.31 -8.43
N GLU A 306 -14.47 -11.34 -8.27
CA GLU A 306 -15.22 -12.61 -8.17
C GLU A 306 -15.04 -13.45 -9.44
N VAL A 307 -15.12 -12.82 -10.62
CA VAL A 307 -14.85 -13.49 -11.90
C VAL A 307 -13.43 -14.04 -11.96
N ASP A 308 -12.45 -13.28 -11.51
CA ASP A 308 -11.06 -13.75 -11.47
C ASP A 308 -10.86 -14.94 -10.52
N ARG A 309 -11.42 -14.85 -9.30
CA ARG A 309 -11.33 -15.92 -8.28
C ARG A 309 -12.01 -17.22 -8.68
N SER A 310 -13.03 -17.15 -9.55
CA SER A 310 -13.76 -18.33 -10.04
C SER A 310 -13.03 -19.11 -11.12
N LYS A 311 -11.91 -18.58 -11.65
CA LYS A 311 -11.15 -19.24 -12.70
C LYS A 311 -10.28 -20.36 -12.14
N GLU A 312 -10.15 -21.42 -12.94
CA GLU A 312 -9.28 -22.55 -12.64
C GLU A 312 -8.12 -22.65 -13.64
N LEU A 313 -6.92 -22.73 -13.13
CA LEU A 313 -5.72 -22.83 -13.98
C LEU A 313 -5.67 -24.13 -14.82
N SER A 314 -6.47 -25.14 -14.47
CA SER A 314 -6.65 -26.38 -15.22
C SER A 314 -7.45 -26.21 -16.52
N ASN A 315 -8.33 -25.21 -16.57
CA ASN A 315 -9.14 -24.92 -17.76
C ASN A 315 -8.28 -24.29 -18.87
N ALA A 316 -8.07 -25.01 -19.95
CA ALA A 316 -7.24 -24.59 -21.08
C ALA A 316 -7.99 -23.75 -22.14
N HIS A 317 -9.24 -23.34 -21.88
CA HIS A 317 -10.13 -22.76 -22.92
C HIS A 317 -10.42 -21.26 -22.73
N TYR A 318 -9.89 -20.59 -21.70
CA TYR A 318 -10.12 -19.17 -21.51
C TYR A 318 -9.63 -18.34 -22.70
N THR A 319 -10.45 -17.41 -23.16
CA THR A 319 -10.09 -16.43 -24.20
C THR A 319 -9.19 -15.33 -23.62
N ASN A 320 -8.60 -14.51 -24.48
CA ASN A 320 -7.84 -13.35 -24.03
C ASN A 320 -8.74 -12.35 -23.29
N GLU A 321 -9.98 -12.18 -23.74
CA GLU A 321 -10.96 -11.32 -23.08
C GLU A 321 -11.26 -11.82 -21.66
N GLU A 322 -11.52 -13.10 -21.48
CA GLU A 322 -11.76 -13.69 -20.16
C GLU A 322 -10.56 -13.55 -19.22
N LEU A 323 -9.34 -13.54 -19.75
CA LEU A 323 -8.12 -13.38 -18.95
C LEU A 323 -7.83 -11.92 -18.59
N TYR A 324 -7.97 -11.01 -19.55
CA TYR A 324 -7.50 -9.63 -19.38
C TYR A 324 -8.59 -8.63 -18.99
N VAL A 325 -9.84 -8.82 -19.40
CA VAL A 325 -10.91 -7.86 -19.10
C VAL A 325 -11.15 -7.70 -17.59
N PRO A 326 -11.21 -8.77 -16.78
CA PRO A 326 -11.31 -8.61 -15.32
C PRO A 326 -10.10 -7.89 -14.71
N VAL A 327 -8.90 -8.13 -15.22
CA VAL A 327 -7.67 -7.44 -14.80
C VAL A 327 -7.77 -5.93 -15.08
N ILE A 328 -8.23 -5.57 -16.26
CA ILE A 328 -8.45 -4.17 -16.67
C ILE A 328 -9.51 -3.52 -15.76
N LEU A 329 -10.63 -4.19 -15.55
CA LEU A 329 -11.73 -3.68 -14.73
C LEU A 329 -11.29 -3.44 -13.29
N LYS A 330 -10.71 -4.43 -12.63
CA LYS A 330 -10.29 -4.28 -11.23
C LYS A 330 -9.24 -3.17 -11.06
N SER A 331 -8.29 -3.07 -11.97
CA SER A 331 -7.24 -2.06 -11.89
C SER A 331 -7.74 -0.64 -12.20
N ALA A 332 -8.64 -0.47 -13.15
CA ALA A 332 -9.25 0.82 -13.48
C ALA A 332 -10.21 1.28 -12.38
N SER A 333 -11.14 0.40 -11.96
CA SER A 333 -12.17 0.76 -10.98
C SER A 333 -11.58 1.11 -9.63
N SER A 334 -10.49 0.43 -9.18
CA SER A 334 -9.81 0.80 -7.93
C SER A 334 -9.29 2.24 -7.94
N ARG A 335 -8.84 2.73 -9.08
CA ARG A 335 -8.36 4.12 -9.25
C ARG A 335 -9.49 5.12 -9.36
N LEU A 336 -10.58 4.74 -10.04
CA LEU A 336 -11.80 5.56 -10.10
C LEU A 336 -12.42 5.72 -8.72
N MET A 337 -12.45 4.66 -7.89
CA MET A 337 -12.87 4.75 -6.50
C MET A 337 -11.99 5.71 -5.70
N ALA A 338 -10.66 5.59 -5.82
CA ALA A 338 -9.73 6.49 -5.14
C ALA A 338 -9.97 7.95 -5.54
N ARG A 339 -10.23 8.21 -6.82
CA ARG A 339 -10.58 9.53 -7.34
C ARG A 339 -11.87 10.09 -6.69
N CYS A 340 -12.90 9.25 -6.54
CA CYS A 340 -14.13 9.64 -5.85
C CYS A 340 -13.86 10.04 -4.39
N VAL A 341 -12.99 9.28 -3.71
CA VAL A 341 -12.62 9.52 -2.31
C VAL A 341 -11.92 10.86 -2.12
N ILE A 342 -11.10 11.28 -3.07
CA ILE A 342 -10.39 12.57 -3.02
C ILE A 342 -11.17 13.73 -3.65
N ASN A 343 -12.39 13.50 -4.13
CA ASN A 343 -13.20 14.50 -4.86
C ASN A 343 -12.41 15.24 -5.97
N ALA A 344 -11.57 14.51 -6.71
CA ALA A 344 -10.75 15.11 -7.77
C ALA A 344 -11.62 15.64 -8.91
N HIS A 345 -11.28 16.83 -9.40
CA HIS A 345 -11.97 17.44 -10.55
C HIS A 345 -11.85 16.57 -11.81
N GLU A 346 -12.86 16.64 -12.67
CA GLU A 346 -12.81 16.01 -13.97
C GLU A 346 -11.74 16.67 -14.86
N ASP A 347 -10.95 15.80 -15.52
CA ASP A 347 -9.89 16.15 -16.45
C ASP A 347 -10.12 15.26 -17.69
N GLU A 348 -10.10 15.80 -18.88
CA GLU A 348 -10.47 15.12 -20.13
C GLU A 348 -9.69 13.81 -20.37
N ASP A 349 -8.44 13.72 -19.91
CA ASP A 349 -7.57 12.55 -20.11
C ASP A 349 -7.53 11.58 -18.93
N VAL A 350 -8.30 11.85 -17.88
CA VAL A 350 -8.23 11.04 -16.62
C VAL A 350 -8.56 9.58 -16.88
N ASP A 351 -9.60 9.30 -17.65
CA ASP A 351 -10.04 7.94 -17.90
C ASP A 351 -8.95 7.12 -18.60
N SER A 352 -8.33 7.66 -19.65
CA SER A 352 -7.25 6.99 -20.38
C SER A 352 -6.02 6.79 -19.48
N ARG A 353 -5.64 7.83 -18.71
CA ARG A 353 -4.54 7.77 -17.75
C ARG A 353 -4.76 6.70 -16.70
N LEU A 354 -5.95 6.64 -16.09
CA LEU A 354 -6.26 5.67 -15.06
C LEU A 354 -6.31 4.24 -15.60
N PHE A 355 -6.84 4.04 -16.81
CA PHE A 355 -6.87 2.75 -17.48
C PHE A 355 -5.47 2.21 -17.74
N TYR A 356 -4.66 2.94 -18.48
CA TYR A 356 -3.33 2.45 -18.86
C TYR A 356 -2.41 2.30 -17.66
N TYR A 357 -2.44 3.22 -16.69
CA TYR A 357 -1.70 3.04 -15.44
C TYR A 357 -2.20 1.88 -14.60
N GLY A 358 -3.51 1.63 -14.59
CA GLY A 358 -4.09 0.48 -13.92
C GLY A 358 -3.48 -0.81 -14.46
N ILE A 359 -3.57 -1.01 -15.76
CA ILE A 359 -3.05 -2.20 -16.46
C ILE A 359 -1.53 -2.31 -16.26
N TYR A 360 -0.79 -1.20 -16.44
CA TYR A 360 0.65 -1.15 -16.24
C TYR A 360 1.08 -1.69 -14.86
N ASN A 361 0.46 -1.20 -13.79
CA ASN A 361 0.81 -1.66 -12.45
C ASN A 361 0.37 -3.11 -12.21
N GLN A 362 -0.83 -3.49 -12.65
CA GLN A 362 -1.32 -4.85 -12.44
C GLN A 362 -0.45 -5.88 -13.16
N LEU A 363 -0.09 -5.63 -14.42
CA LEU A 363 0.81 -6.55 -15.15
C LEU A 363 2.22 -6.60 -14.54
N ALA A 364 2.71 -5.50 -13.96
CA ALA A 364 3.99 -5.49 -13.25
C ALA A 364 3.93 -6.30 -11.95
N ASP A 365 2.84 -6.21 -11.20
CA ASP A 365 2.61 -6.95 -9.97
C ASP A 365 2.42 -8.45 -10.28
N ASP A 366 1.54 -8.81 -11.21
CA ASP A 366 1.30 -10.20 -11.66
C ASP A 366 2.59 -10.87 -12.19
N PHE A 367 3.46 -10.12 -12.90
CA PHE A 367 4.77 -10.63 -13.32
C PHE A 367 5.68 -10.91 -12.13
N THR A 368 5.67 -10.00 -11.16
CA THR A 368 6.52 -10.12 -9.98
C THR A 368 6.10 -11.31 -9.12
N ASP A 369 4.81 -11.52 -8.94
CA ASP A 369 4.25 -12.52 -8.03
C ASP A 369 3.87 -13.83 -8.72
N MET A 370 4.19 -13.97 -10.01
CA MET A 370 3.79 -15.08 -10.89
C MET A 370 4.02 -16.48 -10.30
N PHE A 371 5.12 -16.71 -9.57
CA PHE A 371 5.39 -18.03 -8.99
C PHE A 371 4.59 -18.29 -7.73
N ASP A 372 4.37 -17.25 -6.92
CA ASP A 372 3.54 -17.32 -5.71
C ASP A 372 2.07 -17.55 -6.13
N ASP A 373 1.62 -16.83 -7.16
CA ASP A 373 0.31 -17.03 -7.80
C ASP A 373 0.14 -18.43 -8.39
N LEU A 374 1.17 -18.95 -9.05
CA LEU A 374 1.16 -20.29 -9.63
C LEU A 374 1.03 -21.37 -8.54
N GLU A 375 1.75 -21.22 -7.43
CA GLU A 375 1.68 -22.11 -6.27
C GLU A 375 0.30 -22.05 -5.59
N ALA A 376 -0.28 -20.85 -5.50
CA ALA A 376 -1.63 -20.63 -4.99
C ALA A 376 -2.74 -21.11 -5.95
N GLY A 377 -2.39 -21.49 -7.19
CA GLY A 377 -3.32 -21.90 -8.25
C GLY A 377 -4.12 -20.73 -8.85
N ALA A 378 -3.68 -19.49 -8.62
CA ALA A 378 -4.35 -18.29 -9.14
C ALA A 378 -4.17 -18.17 -10.66
N VAL A 379 -5.24 -17.74 -11.34
CA VAL A 379 -5.26 -17.51 -12.78
C VAL A 379 -5.00 -16.04 -13.05
N THR A 380 -3.74 -15.71 -13.33
CA THR A 380 -3.36 -14.41 -13.87
C THR A 380 -2.96 -14.56 -15.34
N PRO A 381 -2.88 -13.48 -16.13
CA PRO A 381 -2.36 -13.57 -17.50
C PRO A 381 -1.01 -14.27 -17.59
N TYR A 382 -0.12 -14.05 -16.63
CA TYR A 382 1.21 -14.66 -16.60
C TYR A 382 1.18 -16.15 -16.23
N THR A 383 0.45 -16.54 -15.18
CA THR A 383 0.36 -17.96 -14.78
C THR A 383 -0.34 -18.79 -15.85
N TYR A 384 -1.37 -18.24 -16.48
CA TYR A 384 -2.09 -18.90 -17.56
C TYR A 384 -1.23 -19.06 -18.83
N TYR A 385 -0.56 -17.99 -19.25
CA TYR A 385 0.37 -18.04 -20.38
C TYR A 385 1.51 -19.03 -20.13
N LEU A 386 2.12 -19.00 -18.97
CA LEU A 386 3.18 -19.92 -18.57
C LEU A 386 2.75 -21.38 -18.73
N LYS A 387 1.52 -21.70 -18.36
CA LYS A 387 1.00 -23.09 -18.42
C LYS A 387 0.56 -23.52 -19.82
N HIS A 388 -0.06 -22.63 -20.60
CA HIS A 388 -0.81 -23.01 -21.80
C HIS A 388 -0.24 -22.50 -23.12
N HIS A 389 0.75 -21.59 -23.15
CA HIS A 389 1.26 -20.96 -24.38
C HIS A 389 1.74 -21.97 -25.43
N ARG A 390 2.30 -23.10 -25.04
CA ARG A 390 2.80 -24.13 -25.98
C ARG A 390 1.69 -24.76 -26.84
N ASN A 391 0.50 -24.87 -26.27
CA ASN A 391 -0.67 -25.49 -26.91
C ASN A 391 -1.69 -24.47 -27.44
N ARG A 392 -1.48 -23.18 -27.14
CA ARG A 392 -2.40 -22.07 -27.41
C ARG A 392 -1.64 -20.89 -28.02
N SER A 393 -1.39 -20.96 -29.33
CA SER A 393 -0.68 -19.89 -30.06
C SER A 393 -1.47 -18.58 -30.20
N ASN A 394 -2.75 -18.59 -29.88
CA ASN A 394 -3.62 -17.42 -29.92
C ASN A 394 -3.61 -16.59 -28.63
N LEU A 395 -2.90 -17.04 -27.59
CA LEU A 395 -2.79 -16.29 -26.35
C LEU A 395 -1.89 -15.06 -26.54
N ILE A 396 -2.34 -13.93 -26.02
CA ILE A 396 -1.51 -12.73 -25.95
C ILE A 396 -0.40 -12.96 -24.93
N ASN A 397 0.83 -12.71 -25.33
CA ASN A 397 1.97 -12.70 -24.41
C ASN A 397 1.83 -11.50 -23.43
N PRO A 398 1.66 -11.72 -22.11
CA PRO A 398 1.45 -10.64 -21.16
C PRO A 398 2.65 -9.69 -21.04
N PHE A 399 3.85 -10.15 -21.37
CA PHE A 399 5.04 -9.32 -21.37
C PHE A 399 5.08 -8.37 -22.58
N GLU A 400 4.64 -8.82 -23.75
CA GLU A 400 4.45 -7.92 -24.91
C GLU A 400 3.35 -6.90 -24.64
N LEU A 401 2.25 -7.34 -24.02
CA LEU A 401 1.18 -6.42 -23.62
C LEU A 401 1.69 -5.36 -22.63
N TYR A 402 2.50 -5.76 -21.66
CA TYR A 402 3.12 -4.85 -20.69
C TYR A 402 3.94 -3.74 -21.38
N TRP A 403 4.81 -4.09 -22.33
CA TRP A 403 5.59 -3.10 -23.09
C TRP A 403 4.70 -2.23 -24.00
N THR A 404 3.65 -2.81 -24.56
CA THR A 404 2.65 -2.06 -25.32
C THR A 404 1.93 -1.04 -24.45
N VAL A 405 1.58 -1.39 -23.22
CA VAL A 405 0.98 -0.44 -22.25
C VAL A 405 1.97 0.66 -21.88
N ILE A 406 3.25 0.34 -21.69
CA ILE A 406 4.30 1.35 -21.46
C ILE A 406 4.34 2.35 -22.61
N PHE A 407 4.28 1.86 -23.86
CA PHE A 407 4.20 2.72 -25.04
C PHE A 407 3.02 3.68 -24.96
N TYR A 408 1.80 3.19 -24.67
CA TYR A 408 0.63 4.03 -24.54
C TYR A 408 0.73 5.05 -23.39
N VAL A 409 1.26 4.64 -22.25
CA VAL A 409 1.48 5.55 -21.13
C VAL A 409 2.41 6.70 -21.54
N ILE A 410 3.51 6.39 -22.20
CA ILE A 410 4.50 7.41 -22.60
C ILE A 410 3.95 8.32 -23.72
N HIS A 411 3.42 7.73 -24.79
CA HIS A 411 3.15 8.47 -26.03
C HIS A 411 1.75 9.04 -26.10
N ASP A 412 0.73 8.29 -25.68
CA ASP A 412 -0.68 8.71 -25.78
C ASP A 412 -1.12 9.46 -24.53
N VAL A 413 -0.81 8.94 -23.32
CA VAL A 413 -1.23 9.56 -22.06
C VAL A 413 -0.41 10.80 -21.72
N TYR A 414 0.92 10.73 -21.91
CA TYR A 414 1.83 11.82 -21.55
C TYR A 414 2.51 12.49 -22.75
N HIS A 415 1.97 12.30 -23.96
CA HIS A 415 2.34 13.00 -25.19
C HIS A 415 3.85 13.03 -25.46
N SER A 416 4.53 11.91 -25.22
CA SER A 416 5.99 11.75 -25.40
C SER A 416 6.84 12.69 -24.54
N ASN A 417 6.35 13.09 -23.35
CA ASN A 417 7.13 13.90 -22.43
C ASN A 417 8.40 13.16 -22.01
N SER A 418 9.56 13.75 -22.23
CA SER A 418 10.85 13.09 -22.04
C SER A 418 11.12 12.70 -20.58
N LYS A 419 10.73 13.55 -19.62
CA LYS A 419 10.88 13.26 -18.19
C LYS A 419 9.96 12.13 -17.73
N VAL A 420 8.75 12.07 -18.29
CA VAL A 420 7.81 10.96 -18.04
C VAL A 420 8.34 9.66 -18.62
N SER A 421 8.80 9.69 -19.88
CA SER A 421 9.43 8.53 -20.54
C SER A 421 10.57 7.98 -19.69
N GLU A 422 11.48 8.86 -19.24
CA GLU A 422 12.60 8.52 -18.37
C GLU A 422 12.13 7.79 -17.10
N MET A 423 11.15 8.32 -16.39
CA MET A 423 10.66 7.75 -15.14
C MET A 423 9.92 6.40 -15.32
N ILE A 424 9.13 6.27 -16.37
CA ILE A 424 8.39 5.03 -16.66
C ILE A 424 9.38 3.91 -17.04
N LEU A 425 10.34 4.20 -17.91
CA LEU A 425 11.38 3.25 -18.30
C LEU A 425 12.28 2.87 -17.12
N ASP A 426 12.65 3.84 -16.28
CA ASP A 426 13.43 3.59 -15.07
C ASP A 426 12.72 2.58 -14.15
N ARG A 427 11.41 2.75 -13.93
CA ARG A 427 10.62 1.82 -13.12
C ARG A 427 10.48 0.44 -13.75
N ALA A 428 10.25 0.37 -15.05
CA ALA A 428 10.10 -0.89 -15.77
C ALA A 428 11.42 -1.70 -15.75
N ILE A 429 12.53 -1.08 -16.15
CA ILE A 429 13.83 -1.75 -16.25
C ILE A 429 14.36 -2.14 -14.86
N ASN A 430 14.26 -1.24 -13.87
CA ASN A 430 14.65 -1.55 -12.50
C ASN A 430 13.71 -2.54 -11.82
N GLY A 431 12.43 -2.60 -12.20
CA GLY A 431 11.51 -3.66 -11.81
C GLY A 431 12.01 -5.03 -12.21
N LEU A 432 12.36 -5.20 -13.50
CA LEU A 432 12.93 -6.44 -14.03
C LEU A 432 14.28 -6.79 -13.38
N LYS A 433 15.13 -5.80 -13.12
CA LYS A 433 16.41 -6.00 -12.45
C LYS A 433 16.23 -6.52 -11.03
N ARG A 434 15.30 -5.96 -10.25
CA ARG A 434 14.97 -6.44 -8.90
C ARG A 434 14.39 -7.85 -8.93
N TYR A 435 13.51 -8.14 -9.89
CA TYR A 435 12.97 -9.47 -10.08
C TYR A 435 14.09 -10.50 -10.37
N LYS A 436 15.01 -10.17 -11.30
CA LYS A 436 16.20 -11.00 -11.58
C LYS A 436 17.05 -11.24 -10.33
N LYS A 437 17.24 -10.22 -9.48
CA LYS A 437 17.99 -10.34 -8.23
C LYS A 437 17.28 -11.25 -7.21
N ARG A 438 15.94 -11.19 -7.16
CA ARG A 438 15.10 -12.00 -6.26
C ARG A 438 15.11 -13.48 -6.64
N ILE A 439 14.88 -13.82 -7.90
CA ILE A 439 14.73 -15.22 -8.35
C ILE A 439 16.03 -15.86 -8.84
N GLY A 440 17.10 -15.09 -9.03
CA GLY A 440 18.39 -15.52 -9.57
C GLY A 440 18.45 -15.52 -11.09
N SER A 441 19.66 -15.35 -11.62
CA SER A 441 19.87 -15.16 -13.07
C SER A 441 19.44 -16.35 -13.92
N LYS A 442 19.62 -17.61 -13.43
CA LYS A 442 19.24 -18.80 -14.18
C LYS A 442 17.73 -18.86 -14.39
N LYS A 443 16.95 -18.80 -13.29
CA LYS A 443 15.49 -18.84 -13.33
C LYS A 443 14.92 -17.65 -14.11
N TYR A 444 15.51 -16.46 -13.94
CA TYR A 444 15.14 -15.28 -14.71
C TYR A 444 15.29 -15.49 -16.23
N ASN A 445 16.42 -16.04 -16.69
CA ASN A 445 16.63 -16.30 -18.12
C ASN A 445 15.65 -17.35 -18.68
N GLU A 446 15.33 -18.38 -17.90
CA GLU A 446 14.30 -19.37 -18.26
C GLU A 446 12.91 -18.72 -18.42
N VAL A 447 12.53 -17.83 -17.48
CA VAL A 447 11.28 -17.06 -17.56
C VAL A 447 11.27 -16.16 -18.80
N MET A 448 12.34 -15.39 -19.01
CA MET A 448 12.40 -14.47 -20.16
C MET A 448 12.40 -15.18 -21.52
N ALA A 449 12.87 -16.42 -21.58
CA ALA A 449 12.78 -17.23 -22.80
C ALA A 449 11.33 -17.64 -23.12
N ILE A 450 10.48 -17.83 -22.10
CA ILE A 450 9.05 -18.15 -22.28
C ILE A 450 8.27 -16.91 -22.71
N PHE A 451 8.58 -15.76 -22.12
CA PHE A 451 7.91 -14.48 -22.39
C PHE A 451 8.63 -13.63 -23.45
N ALA A 452 9.54 -14.25 -24.24
CA ALA A 452 10.20 -13.54 -25.31
C ALA A 452 9.18 -12.87 -26.24
N THR A 453 9.45 -11.63 -26.61
CA THR A 453 8.63 -10.90 -27.58
C THR A 453 8.94 -11.43 -28.98
N GLY A 454 8.09 -11.18 -29.95
CA GLY A 454 8.39 -11.53 -31.34
C GLY A 454 9.62 -10.80 -31.93
N ASN A 455 10.29 -9.92 -31.14
CA ASN A 455 11.42 -9.10 -31.59
C ASN A 455 12.70 -9.37 -30.78
N THR A 456 13.55 -10.24 -31.31
CA THR A 456 14.78 -10.65 -30.65
C THR A 456 15.73 -9.48 -30.34
N SER A 457 15.79 -8.45 -31.19
CA SER A 457 16.64 -7.29 -30.96
C SER A 457 16.17 -6.45 -29.77
N PHE A 458 14.85 -6.31 -29.61
CA PHE A 458 14.24 -5.63 -28.46
C PHE A 458 14.47 -6.42 -27.17
N ASP A 459 14.28 -7.75 -27.19
CA ASP A 459 14.54 -8.61 -26.05
C ASP A 459 16.01 -8.52 -25.59
N GLN A 460 16.94 -8.55 -26.52
CA GLN A 460 18.37 -8.40 -26.23
C GLN A 460 18.69 -7.04 -25.63
N LEU A 461 18.08 -5.96 -26.15
CA LEU A 461 18.23 -4.60 -25.61
C LEU A 461 17.74 -4.55 -24.16
N ILE A 462 16.55 -5.03 -23.87
CA ILE A 462 16.01 -5.09 -22.51
C ILE A 462 16.93 -5.90 -21.59
N GLN A 463 17.40 -7.08 -22.01
CA GLN A 463 18.29 -7.90 -21.20
C GLN A 463 19.63 -7.21 -20.90
N LYS A 464 20.20 -6.53 -21.89
CA LYS A 464 21.42 -5.70 -21.72
C LYS A 464 21.19 -4.63 -20.65
N LEU A 465 20.08 -3.92 -20.72
CA LEU A 465 19.76 -2.84 -19.78
C LEU A 465 19.48 -3.35 -18.36
N VAL A 466 18.73 -4.44 -18.22
CA VAL A 466 18.50 -5.10 -16.93
C VAL A 466 19.82 -5.52 -16.27
N GLN A 467 20.83 -5.88 -17.06
CA GLN A 467 22.16 -6.21 -16.55
C GLN A 467 23.00 -4.96 -16.19
N ALA A 468 22.92 -3.91 -17.00
CA ALA A 468 23.82 -2.77 -16.96
C ALA A 468 23.28 -1.56 -16.18
N ALA A 469 21.96 -1.42 -16.06
CA ALA A 469 21.32 -0.30 -15.37
C ALA A 469 21.79 -0.15 -13.91
N ASP A 470 21.77 1.07 -13.41
CA ASP A 470 22.05 1.37 -12.02
C ASP A 470 21.07 0.66 -11.08
N ASP A 471 21.54 0.32 -9.89
CA ASP A 471 20.69 -0.26 -8.83
C ASP A 471 20.03 0.92 -8.08
N VAL A 472 18.81 1.25 -8.47
CA VAL A 472 18.04 2.36 -7.88
C VAL A 472 16.87 1.80 -7.11
N ASP A 473 16.89 1.99 -5.78
CA ASP A 473 15.70 1.83 -4.95
C ASP A 473 14.89 3.14 -5.01
N PHE A 474 13.58 3.04 -5.25
CA PHE A 474 12.74 4.23 -5.34
C PHE A 474 12.47 4.81 -3.96
N PHE A 475 12.63 6.12 -3.82
CA PHE A 475 12.47 6.82 -2.54
C PHE A 475 11.06 6.65 -1.94
N ASP A 476 10.02 6.61 -2.76
CA ASP A 476 8.65 6.35 -2.32
C ASP A 476 8.47 4.98 -1.64
N LYS A 477 9.19 3.96 -2.12
CA LYS A 477 9.25 2.64 -1.47
C LYS A 477 10.03 2.71 -0.15
N LEU A 478 11.20 3.31 -0.19
CA LEU A 478 12.08 3.44 0.99
C LEU A 478 11.40 4.23 2.11
N LEU A 479 10.70 5.31 1.76
CA LEU A 479 9.94 6.12 2.71
C LEU A 479 8.85 5.29 3.40
N ARG A 480 8.08 4.54 2.63
CA ARG A 480 7.03 3.68 3.15
C ARG A 480 7.60 2.59 4.06
N ASP A 481 8.63 1.89 3.61
CA ASP A 481 9.25 0.81 4.36
C ASP A 481 9.89 1.33 5.65
N HIS A 482 10.45 2.54 5.63
CA HIS A 482 10.96 3.21 6.82
C HIS A 482 9.85 3.57 7.82
N MET A 483 8.72 4.11 7.35
CA MET A 483 7.57 4.40 8.21
C MET A 483 7.03 3.13 8.88
N LEU A 484 6.90 2.04 8.14
CA LEU A 484 6.46 0.75 8.69
C LEU A 484 7.43 0.21 9.75
N ASN A 485 8.72 0.28 9.49
CA ASN A 485 9.73 -0.14 10.46
C ASN A 485 9.71 0.74 11.72
N SER A 486 9.50 2.04 11.59
CA SER A 486 9.36 2.95 12.74
C SER A 486 8.12 2.59 13.59
N LEU A 487 7.00 2.27 12.95
CA LEU A 487 5.78 1.82 13.64
C LEU A 487 5.99 0.48 14.38
N ARG A 488 6.70 -0.45 13.76
CA ARG A 488 7.02 -1.75 14.37
C ARG A 488 7.93 -1.61 15.57
N ASN A 489 9.00 -0.81 15.44
CA ASN A 489 9.94 -0.61 16.53
C ASN A 489 9.25 0.02 17.74
N GLU A 490 8.38 1.01 17.53
CA GLU A 490 7.60 1.62 18.60
C GLU A 490 6.64 0.64 19.27
N ARG A 491 6.00 -0.25 18.48
CA ARG A 491 5.17 -1.32 19.05
C ARG A 491 5.99 -2.24 19.93
N LYS A 492 7.13 -2.71 19.43
CA LYS A 492 8.02 -3.59 20.16
C LYS A 492 8.51 -2.93 21.46
N GLU A 493 8.99 -1.70 21.41
CA GLU A 493 9.41 -0.94 22.59
C GLU A 493 8.26 -0.77 23.59
N ARG A 494 7.05 -0.53 23.12
CA ARG A 494 5.87 -0.42 23.97
C ARG A 494 5.50 -1.76 24.60
N ASP A 495 5.52 -2.85 23.83
CA ASP A 495 5.19 -4.19 24.33
C ASP A 495 6.24 -4.66 25.35
N GLU A 496 7.51 -4.39 25.12
CA GLU A 496 8.60 -4.58 26.08
C GLU A 496 8.39 -3.73 27.34
N PHE A 497 7.97 -2.47 27.18
CA PHE A 497 7.62 -1.60 28.30
C PHE A 497 6.45 -2.14 29.11
N LEU A 498 5.34 -2.53 28.44
CA LEU A 498 4.16 -3.10 29.11
C LEU A 498 4.48 -4.41 29.83
N HIS A 499 5.29 -5.27 29.22
CA HIS A 499 5.79 -6.48 29.84
C HIS A 499 6.64 -6.17 31.09
N THR A 500 7.51 -5.17 31.01
CA THR A 500 8.30 -4.70 32.16
C THR A 500 7.41 -4.16 33.27
N VAL A 501 6.37 -3.39 32.92
CA VAL A 501 5.36 -2.89 33.88
C VAL A 501 4.61 -4.06 34.54
N GLU A 502 4.28 -5.10 33.80
CA GLU A 502 3.62 -6.31 34.33
C GLU A 502 4.52 -7.08 35.29
N ILE A 503 5.80 -7.28 34.93
CA ILE A 503 6.80 -7.88 35.84
C ILE A 503 6.90 -7.05 37.11
N ALA A 504 7.08 -5.74 37.00
CA ALA A 504 7.17 -4.84 38.15
C ALA A 504 5.91 -4.89 39.02
N ARG A 505 4.71 -4.94 38.40
CA ARG A 505 3.46 -5.10 39.13
C ARG A 505 3.38 -6.41 39.89
N ASN A 506 3.78 -7.52 39.26
CA ASN A 506 3.77 -8.84 39.88
C ASN A 506 4.74 -8.92 41.06
N GLU A 507 5.92 -8.33 40.91
CA GLU A 507 6.90 -8.25 42.03
C GLU A 507 6.37 -7.39 43.17
N VAL A 508 5.83 -6.21 42.91
CA VAL A 508 5.20 -5.35 43.93
C VAL A 508 4.06 -6.10 44.62
N ASN A 509 3.24 -6.87 43.89
CA ASN A 509 2.16 -7.66 44.44
C ASN A 509 2.64 -8.82 45.31
N ALA A 510 3.83 -9.37 45.04
CA ALA A 510 4.43 -10.44 45.85
C ALA A 510 4.77 -9.98 47.28
N PHE A 511 4.91 -8.67 47.51
CA PHE A 511 5.12 -8.10 48.85
C PHE A 511 3.80 -7.83 49.60
N LEU A 512 2.65 -8.11 49.00
CA LEU A 512 1.34 -7.89 49.60
C LEU A 512 0.71 -9.22 50.02
N PRO A 513 -0.04 -9.28 51.12
CA PRO A 513 -0.32 -8.18 52.07
C PRO A 513 0.89 -7.86 52.95
N ILE A 514 0.95 -6.63 53.41
CA ILE A 514 1.99 -6.22 54.38
C ILE A 514 1.78 -7.04 55.65
N SER A 515 2.80 -7.80 56.04
CA SER A 515 2.73 -8.62 57.25
C SER A 515 2.80 -7.78 58.54
N LYS A 516 1.96 -8.15 59.49
CA LYS A 516 2.00 -7.59 60.86
C LYS A 516 3.26 -8.13 61.54
N ASN A 517 4.12 -7.26 62.03
CA ASN A 517 5.33 -7.67 62.76
C ASN A 517 4.97 -7.90 64.23
N ASP A 518 5.45 -8.99 64.83
CA ASP A 518 5.16 -9.40 66.21
C ASP A 518 5.55 -8.34 67.29
N HIS A 519 6.30 -7.35 66.94
CA HIS A 519 6.66 -6.21 67.78
C HIS A 519 5.77 -4.99 67.66
N ALA A 520 4.66 -5.04 66.88
CA ALA A 520 3.74 -3.92 66.72
C ALA A 520 2.69 -3.89 67.84
N SER A 521 3.11 -3.53 69.05
CA SER A 521 2.29 -3.52 70.26
C SER A 521 1.27 -2.38 70.40
N LEU A 522 0.96 -1.66 69.33
CA LEU A 522 0.00 -0.55 69.34
C LEU A 522 -1.14 -0.79 68.35
N LEU A 523 -2.37 -0.91 68.84
CA LEU A 523 -3.62 -1.00 68.11
C LEU A 523 -3.69 -0.03 66.89
N LEU A 524 -3.07 1.14 66.99
CA LEU A 524 -3.00 2.15 65.91
C LEU A 524 -2.16 1.67 64.73
N LYS A 525 -1.08 0.92 64.95
CA LYS A 525 -0.23 0.39 63.87
C LYS A 525 -0.91 -0.74 63.10
N GLU A 526 -1.62 -1.61 63.82
CA GLU A 526 -2.40 -2.69 63.18
C GLU A 526 -3.49 -2.12 62.28
N SER A 527 -4.22 -1.11 62.74
CA SER A 527 -5.27 -0.45 61.94
C SER A 527 -4.70 0.26 60.72
N ILE A 528 -3.50 0.82 60.79
CA ILE A 528 -2.83 1.42 59.62
C ILE A 528 -2.41 0.35 58.62
N ILE A 529 -1.91 -0.79 59.08
CA ILE A 529 -1.55 -1.92 58.20
C ILE A 529 -2.80 -2.50 57.54
N ASP A 530 -3.88 -2.69 58.32
CA ASP A 530 -5.15 -3.16 57.77
C ASP A 530 -5.75 -2.20 56.77
N ALA A 531 -5.70 -0.90 57.02
CA ALA A 531 -6.16 0.12 56.07
C ALA A 531 -5.27 0.17 54.82
N ALA A 532 -3.96 0.00 54.98
CA ALA A 532 -3.01 -0.06 53.86
C ALA A 532 -3.28 -1.31 53.00
N ASN A 533 -3.42 -2.49 53.64
CA ASN A 533 -3.73 -3.74 52.94
C ASN A 533 -5.08 -3.63 52.19
N TYR A 534 -6.13 -3.12 52.83
CA TYR A 534 -7.42 -2.87 52.21
C TYR A 534 -7.30 -1.94 50.99
N SER A 535 -6.51 -0.88 51.11
CA SER A 535 -6.25 0.06 50.01
C SER A 535 -5.46 -0.59 48.85
N LEU A 536 -4.66 -1.62 49.16
CA LEU A 536 -3.78 -2.33 48.22
C LEU A 536 -4.44 -3.59 47.63
N GLU A 537 -5.53 -4.09 48.21
CA GLU A 537 -6.33 -5.21 47.66
C GLU A 537 -7.04 -4.86 46.36
N GLY A 538 -7.33 -3.59 46.13
CA GLY A 538 -7.93 -3.13 44.89
C GLY A 538 -6.96 -3.13 43.70
N ASP A 539 -7.51 -3.30 42.49
CA ASP A 539 -6.77 -3.25 41.19
C ASP A 539 -6.28 -1.83 40.83
N GLY A 540 -5.84 -1.08 41.79
CA GLY A 540 -5.28 0.26 41.58
C GLY A 540 -4.09 0.25 40.62
N LYS A 541 -3.92 1.30 39.83
CA LYS A 541 -2.85 1.42 38.80
C LYS A 541 -1.42 1.31 39.35
N ARG A 542 -1.23 1.46 40.65
CA ARG A 542 0.06 1.31 41.39
C ARG A 542 1.24 2.00 40.68
N LEU A 543 1.01 3.10 40.02
CA LEU A 543 2.00 3.77 39.17
C LEU A 543 3.26 4.17 39.90
N ARG A 544 3.15 4.69 41.15
CA ARG A 544 4.34 5.14 41.90
C ARG A 544 5.26 3.97 42.26
N PRO A 545 4.80 2.88 42.89
CA PRO A 545 5.66 1.70 43.18
C PRO A 545 6.27 1.12 41.90
N ILE A 546 5.48 0.98 40.81
CA ILE A 546 5.96 0.46 39.54
C ILE A 546 7.05 1.35 38.95
N MET A 547 6.85 2.68 38.93
CA MET A 547 7.86 3.62 38.43
C MET A 547 9.11 3.61 39.28
N THR A 548 8.98 3.53 40.61
CA THR A 548 10.12 3.45 41.51
C THR A 548 10.93 2.19 41.25
N TRP A 549 10.28 1.04 41.12
CA TRP A 549 10.91 -0.23 40.79
C TRP A 549 11.61 -0.18 39.42
N MET A 550 10.95 0.32 38.42
CA MET A 550 11.50 0.46 37.06
C MET A 550 12.74 1.38 37.05
N MET A 551 12.70 2.50 37.75
CA MET A 551 13.86 3.39 37.86
C MET A 551 15.01 2.73 38.62
N ALA A 552 14.71 2.02 39.69
CA ALA A 552 15.73 1.35 40.47
C ALA A 552 16.44 0.25 39.68
N VAL A 553 15.68 -0.63 39.05
CA VAL A 553 16.20 -1.79 38.29
C VAL A 553 16.78 -1.37 36.94
N ASN A 554 16.02 -0.65 36.14
CA ASN A 554 16.41 -0.33 34.77
C ASN A 554 17.25 0.95 34.65
N GLY A 555 16.97 1.96 35.48
CA GLY A 555 17.70 3.23 35.46
C GLY A 555 19.02 3.20 36.22
N TYR A 556 19.06 2.53 37.37
CA TYR A 556 20.22 2.50 38.26
C TYR A 556 20.89 1.12 38.36
N GLY A 557 20.36 0.10 37.67
CA GLY A 557 20.94 -1.24 37.65
C GLY A 557 20.95 -1.93 39.04
N LEU A 558 20.04 -1.54 39.93
CA LEU A 558 19.94 -2.16 41.26
C LEU A 558 19.47 -3.60 41.11
N HIS A 559 20.19 -4.54 41.75
CA HIS A 559 19.77 -5.93 41.77
C HIS A 559 18.51 -6.10 42.63
N LYS A 560 17.67 -7.06 42.24
CA LYS A 560 16.55 -7.54 43.02
C LYS A 560 17.08 -8.20 44.31
N SER A 561 17.20 -7.49 45.38
CA SER A 561 17.59 -8.01 46.70
C SER A 561 16.43 -7.86 47.68
#